data_1f88339daf8b77ce6d07b26b56539f64
#
_entry.id   1f88339daf8b77ce6d07b26b56539f64
#
_cell.length_a   1.000
_cell.length_b   1.000
_cell.length_c   1.000
_cell.angle_alpha   90.00
_cell.angle_beta   90.00
_cell.angle_gamma   90.00
#
_symmetry.space_group_name_H-M   'P 1'
#
loop_
_entity.id
_entity.type
_entity.pdbx_description
1 polymer ?
#
loop_
_entity_poly.entity_id
_entity_poly.type
_entity_poly.pdbx_seq_one_letter_code
_entity_poly.pdbx_strand_id
1 'polypeptide(L)'
;MRVLIFIVLLFFVACTSKDSRDRKGSSVVADRVFWGGDIITMEGDVPQYVEALAVKNGKIIALGSKSHIDTLIGSETQLTNLNGKTLLPGFIDGHSHLTKYADGLMQADLNAPPVGKVESIQDIISALKDLKKDRQLSDTSWIIGAGYDHEMLEEKRHPTAADLDKEFPNNPVLLIHASNHMLVANSAAFRIAGVTAETKDPDGGTFIRKKGSREPEGLVQEMAQYAFYDFLVGDFSDEEEFDKLKRAQEYYASQGLTTVSEHMAVPEKQVMLEKAASQQVLYLDVEMLPSHTYAAALIDSGKVKWGVFNNHLKFAGVKMVTDGSPQGKTAFLSSPYLTAVPGCSHDCRGFSNMSQEQINALMVLCYTNNVQVYSHCNGDAAIDMMIEGHRFANAQLNDSITDRRTVVIHSQVVRADQLDAYKQYQMIPSFFSNHCFYWGDAHIANLGEERAGFISPLNTAMKKGIVCTNHTDCPVTPMDQMFLLWTSVARQTRSGKSIGKAEALTPYQGLKVLTINVAYQFFEEELKGTLSAGKMADLVILDRNPLKVKTDEIPEIKVQETIKEGKTVFLKK
;
A
#
# COMPACT_ATOMS: atom_id res chain seq x y z
N MET A 1 27.11 -61.00 42.81
CA MET A 1 25.85 -61.73 42.68
C MET A 1 24.95 -61.39 43.91
N ARG A 2 24.14 -60.37 43.85
CA ARG A 2 23.09 -60.05 44.81
C ARG A 2 21.89 -59.53 44.03
N VAL A 3 20.84 -60.36 44.02
CA VAL A 3 19.55 -60.09 43.42
C VAL A 3 18.74 -59.19 44.38
N LEU A 4 18.27 -58.08 43.98
CA LEU A 4 17.31 -57.23 44.72
C LEU A 4 15.92 -57.43 44.08
N ILE A 5 15.03 -58.03 44.86
CA ILE A 5 13.62 -58.19 44.51
C ILE A 5 12.88 -56.95 44.97
N PHE A 6 12.22 -56.21 44.00
CA PHE A 6 11.30 -55.13 44.32
C PHE A 6 9.86 -55.69 44.37
N ILE A 7 9.27 -55.65 45.57
CA ILE A 7 7.86 -56.00 45.83
C ILE A 7 7.02 -54.72 45.46
N VAL A 8 6.12 -54.86 44.49
CA VAL A 8 5.12 -53.83 44.16
C VAL A 8 3.87 -54.10 45.00
N LEU A 9 3.60 -53.22 45.97
CA LEU A 9 2.34 -53.23 46.73
C LEU A 9 1.28 -52.47 45.91
N LEU A 10 0.27 -53.15 45.43
CA LEU A 10 -0.97 -52.63 44.88
C LEU A 10 -1.89 -52.14 46.00
N PHE A 11 -2.06 -50.85 46.14
CA PHE A 11 -3.14 -50.26 46.93
C PHE A 11 -4.38 -50.11 46.07
N PHE A 12 -5.40 -50.96 46.36
CA PHE A 12 -6.77 -50.72 45.90
C PHE A 12 -7.39 -49.62 46.76
N VAL A 13 -7.58 -48.43 46.20
CA VAL A 13 -8.45 -47.41 46.79
C VAL A 13 -9.80 -47.49 46.11
N ALA A 14 -10.78 -48.01 46.88
CA ALA A 14 -12.17 -47.90 46.47
C ALA A 14 -12.64 -46.49 46.60
N CYS A 15 -12.82 -45.79 45.45
CA CYS A 15 -13.49 -44.48 45.39
C CYS A 15 -14.99 -44.71 45.23
N THR A 16 -15.71 -44.44 46.31
CA THR A 16 -17.17 -44.27 46.29
C THR A 16 -17.59 -43.12 45.41
N SER A 17 -18.49 -43.40 44.50
CA SER A 17 -19.20 -42.43 43.68
C SER A 17 -19.95 -41.43 44.57
N LYS A 18 -19.54 -40.17 44.49
CA LYS A 18 -20.38 -39.04 44.90
C LYS A 18 -20.33 -37.94 43.84
N ASP A 19 -21.54 -37.62 43.39
CA ASP A 19 -21.98 -36.37 42.76
C ASP A 19 -21.30 -35.93 41.47
N SER A 20 -21.91 -36.31 40.38
CA SER A 20 -21.98 -35.50 39.16
C SER A 20 -22.79 -34.21 39.42
N ARG A 21 -22.19 -33.24 40.08
CA ARG A 21 -22.71 -31.86 40.08
C ARG A 21 -22.01 -31.09 39.01
N ASP A 22 -22.78 -30.78 37.98
CA ASP A 22 -22.71 -29.57 37.13
C ASP A 22 -21.34 -28.88 37.04
N ARG A 23 -20.43 -29.39 36.21
CA ARG A 23 -19.66 -28.48 35.39
C ARG A 23 -20.60 -27.96 34.30
N LYS A 24 -21.40 -26.95 34.60
CA LYS A 24 -21.81 -25.97 33.59
C LYS A 24 -20.50 -25.43 33.05
N GLY A 25 -19.99 -26.02 31.99
CA GLY A 25 -19.03 -25.36 31.15
C GLY A 25 -19.69 -24.02 30.81
N SER A 26 -19.10 -22.90 31.18
CA SER A 26 -19.59 -21.59 30.72
C SER A 26 -19.58 -21.70 29.20
N SER A 27 -20.77 -21.86 28.62
CA SER A 27 -20.91 -21.84 27.16
C SER A 27 -20.34 -20.50 26.70
N VAL A 28 -19.33 -20.55 25.83
CA VAL A 28 -18.74 -19.35 25.28
C VAL A 28 -19.84 -18.61 24.50
N VAL A 29 -20.26 -17.46 25.01
CA VAL A 29 -21.29 -16.63 24.39
C VAL A 29 -20.60 -15.61 23.49
N ALA A 30 -21.07 -15.47 22.24
CA ALA A 30 -20.55 -14.53 21.28
C ALA A 30 -20.96 -13.09 21.63
N ASP A 31 -20.10 -12.12 21.30
CA ASP A 31 -20.40 -10.68 21.40
C ASP A 31 -21.23 -10.25 20.18
N ARG A 32 -20.90 -10.80 18.99
CA ARG A 32 -21.62 -10.48 17.75
C ARG A 32 -21.72 -11.71 16.84
N VAL A 33 -22.86 -11.88 16.17
CA VAL A 33 -23.12 -12.95 15.20
C VAL A 33 -23.59 -12.35 13.89
N PHE A 34 -23.01 -12.82 12.78
CA PHE A 34 -23.35 -12.43 11.40
C PHE A 34 -23.99 -13.61 10.68
N TRP A 35 -25.05 -13.35 9.90
CA TRP A 35 -25.78 -14.37 9.14
C TRP A 35 -26.68 -13.74 8.06
N GLY A 36 -27.26 -14.55 7.17
CA GLY A 36 -28.30 -14.10 6.23
C GLY A 36 -27.75 -13.39 4.98
N GLY A 37 -26.55 -13.72 4.58
CA GLY A 37 -25.90 -13.24 3.35
C GLY A 37 -24.81 -14.17 2.89
N ASP A 38 -24.00 -13.73 1.94
CA ASP A 38 -22.82 -14.45 1.46
C ASP A 38 -21.64 -14.19 2.40
N ILE A 39 -21.22 -15.19 3.17
CA ILE A 39 -20.02 -15.11 4.02
C ILE A 39 -18.93 -15.92 3.35
N ILE A 40 -17.93 -15.25 2.79
CA ILE A 40 -16.84 -15.85 2.02
C ILE A 40 -15.59 -15.91 2.89
N THR A 41 -15.07 -17.10 3.14
CA THR A 41 -13.98 -17.30 4.10
C THR A 41 -12.61 -16.87 3.59
N MET A 42 -12.42 -16.80 2.28
CA MET A 42 -11.13 -16.62 1.61
C MET A 42 -10.10 -17.73 1.88
N GLU A 43 -10.54 -18.85 2.45
CA GLU A 43 -9.74 -20.05 2.63
C GLU A 43 -9.64 -20.87 1.34
N GLY A 44 -8.47 -21.49 1.11
CA GLY A 44 -8.23 -22.39 -0.02
C GLY A 44 -8.16 -21.69 -1.38
N ASP A 45 -8.24 -22.50 -2.45
CA ASP A 45 -8.05 -22.04 -3.83
C ASP A 45 -9.38 -21.80 -4.58
N VAL A 46 -10.48 -22.17 -3.96
CA VAL A 46 -11.83 -21.95 -4.49
C VAL A 46 -12.71 -21.28 -3.44
N PRO A 47 -13.71 -20.47 -3.85
CA PRO A 47 -14.58 -19.78 -2.90
C PRO A 47 -15.30 -20.76 -1.96
N GLN A 48 -15.17 -20.54 -0.66
CA GLN A 48 -15.87 -21.28 0.38
C GLN A 48 -16.83 -20.34 1.10
N TYR A 49 -18.07 -20.80 1.29
CA TYR A 49 -19.14 -20.05 1.94
C TYR A 49 -19.56 -20.73 3.22
N VAL A 50 -19.91 -19.92 4.24
CA VAL A 50 -20.52 -20.38 5.47
C VAL A 50 -21.84 -19.63 5.73
N GLU A 51 -22.75 -20.22 6.52
CA GLU A 51 -24.07 -19.64 6.80
C GLU A 51 -24.03 -18.56 7.88
N ALA A 52 -23.10 -18.67 8.83
CA ALA A 52 -22.96 -17.75 9.94
C ALA A 52 -21.55 -17.72 10.51
N LEU A 53 -21.24 -16.62 11.24
CA LEU A 53 -19.96 -16.38 11.89
C LEU A 53 -20.21 -15.72 13.27
N ALA A 54 -19.50 -16.18 14.30
CA ALA A 54 -19.55 -15.66 15.66
C ALA A 54 -18.22 -15.00 16.07
N VAL A 55 -18.32 -13.83 16.70
CA VAL A 55 -17.19 -13.03 17.19
C VAL A 55 -17.26 -12.88 18.70
N LYS A 56 -16.10 -12.96 19.37
CA LYS A 56 -15.94 -12.66 20.78
C LYS A 56 -14.57 -12.05 21.07
N ASN A 57 -14.54 -11.00 21.87
CA ASN A 57 -13.29 -10.31 22.28
C ASN A 57 -12.39 -9.98 21.08
N GLY A 58 -12.98 -9.46 20.01
CA GLY A 58 -12.26 -9.06 18.80
C GLY A 58 -11.80 -10.20 17.90
N LYS A 59 -12.15 -11.46 18.18
CA LYS A 59 -11.75 -12.63 17.42
C LYS A 59 -12.94 -13.44 16.90
N ILE A 60 -12.75 -14.09 15.77
CA ILE A 60 -13.68 -15.09 15.25
C ILE A 60 -13.57 -16.33 16.15
N ILE A 61 -14.66 -16.72 16.81
CA ILE A 61 -14.67 -17.90 17.69
C ILE A 61 -15.24 -19.13 17.01
N ALA A 62 -16.13 -18.95 16.04
CA ALA A 62 -16.73 -20.02 15.25
C ALA A 62 -17.30 -19.50 13.94
N LEU A 63 -17.37 -20.35 12.93
CA LEU A 63 -18.05 -20.14 11.67
C LEU A 63 -18.57 -21.48 11.13
N GLY A 64 -19.62 -21.46 10.31
CA GLY A 64 -20.20 -22.71 9.76
C GLY A 64 -21.71 -22.63 9.60
N SER A 65 -22.41 -23.72 9.92
CA SER A 65 -23.87 -23.75 9.84
C SER A 65 -24.51 -22.82 10.85
N LYS A 66 -25.61 -22.19 10.44
CA LYS A 66 -26.36 -21.27 11.32
C LYS A 66 -26.81 -21.97 12.60
N SER A 67 -27.26 -23.22 12.51
CA SER A 67 -27.71 -24.01 13.67
C SER A 67 -26.61 -24.20 14.72
N HIS A 68 -25.34 -24.38 14.30
CA HIS A 68 -24.19 -24.44 15.21
C HIS A 68 -23.93 -23.06 15.86
N ILE A 69 -23.89 -22.00 15.07
CA ILE A 69 -23.61 -20.64 15.57
C ILE A 69 -24.70 -20.16 16.51
N ASP A 70 -25.96 -20.51 16.29
CA ASP A 70 -27.08 -20.15 17.15
C ASP A 70 -26.90 -20.65 18.61
N THR A 71 -26.14 -21.71 18.82
CA THR A 71 -25.83 -22.21 20.18
C THR A 71 -24.89 -21.31 20.98
N LEU A 72 -24.24 -20.33 20.30
CA LEU A 72 -23.33 -19.37 20.91
C LEU A 72 -24.01 -18.01 21.20
N ILE A 73 -25.31 -17.88 20.92
CA ILE A 73 -26.07 -16.66 21.15
C ILE A 73 -26.52 -16.59 22.60
N GLY A 74 -26.25 -15.46 23.25
CA GLY A 74 -26.75 -15.09 24.58
C GLY A 74 -27.58 -13.83 24.55
N SER A 75 -28.04 -13.37 25.74
CA SER A 75 -28.91 -12.18 25.88
C SER A 75 -28.27 -10.89 25.37
N GLU A 76 -26.94 -10.78 25.48
CA GLU A 76 -26.18 -9.58 25.11
C GLU A 76 -25.55 -9.68 23.71
N THR A 77 -25.75 -10.79 23.00
CA THR A 77 -25.17 -10.98 21.66
C THR A 77 -25.82 -10.06 20.64
N GLN A 78 -25.02 -9.23 19.99
CA GLN A 78 -25.47 -8.42 18.87
C GLN A 78 -25.71 -9.31 17.64
N LEU A 79 -26.94 -9.29 17.12
CA LEU A 79 -27.32 -10.06 15.94
C LEU A 79 -27.30 -9.16 14.70
N THR A 80 -26.49 -9.50 13.71
CA THR A 80 -26.35 -8.76 12.45
C THR A 80 -26.83 -9.63 11.29
N ASN A 81 -28.03 -9.36 10.79
CA ASN A 81 -28.50 -9.94 9.54
C ASN A 81 -27.90 -9.18 8.36
N LEU A 82 -27.16 -9.88 7.51
CA LEU A 82 -26.54 -9.29 6.31
C LEU A 82 -27.56 -8.88 5.23
N ASN A 83 -28.79 -9.42 5.30
CA ASN A 83 -29.86 -9.12 4.33
C ASN A 83 -29.40 -9.31 2.86
N GLY A 84 -28.71 -10.41 2.58
CA GLY A 84 -28.20 -10.73 1.26
C GLY A 84 -26.89 -10.02 0.88
N LYS A 85 -26.34 -9.16 1.73
CA LYS A 85 -25.02 -8.53 1.56
C LYS A 85 -23.90 -9.57 1.70
N THR A 86 -22.69 -9.17 1.36
CA THR A 86 -21.51 -10.06 1.38
C THR A 86 -20.56 -9.65 2.50
N LEU A 87 -20.15 -10.62 3.32
CA LEU A 87 -19.14 -10.45 4.34
C LEU A 87 -17.85 -11.18 3.92
N LEU A 88 -16.74 -10.47 4.02
CA LEU A 88 -15.38 -10.90 3.69
C LEU A 88 -14.43 -10.56 4.86
N PRO A 89 -13.21 -11.13 4.90
CA PRO A 89 -12.12 -10.53 5.69
C PRO A 89 -11.92 -9.08 5.28
N GLY A 90 -11.60 -8.22 6.22
CA GLY A 90 -11.23 -6.84 5.94
C GLY A 90 -10.05 -6.80 4.96
N PHE A 91 -10.08 -5.84 4.05
CA PHE A 91 -8.97 -5.66 3.11
C PHE A 91 -7.72 -5.21 3.84
N ILE A 92 -6.57 -5.58 3.29
CA ILE A 92 -5.25 -5.25 3.80
C ILE A 92 -4.51 -4.50 2.69
N ASP A 93 -3.97 -3.34 3.00
CA ASP A 93 -3.23 -2.52 2.05
C ASP A 93 -1.78 -3.02 1.92
N GLY A 94 -1.41 -3.46 0.74
CA GLY A 94 -0.07 -3.99 0.46
C GLY A 94 1.00 -2.91 0.28
N HIS A 95 0.62 -1.70 -0.11
CA HIS A 95 1.49 -0.55 -0.29
C HIS A 95 0.72 0.73 -0.50
N SER A 96 0.88 1.69 0.40
CA SER A 96 0.43 3.07 0.28
C SER A 96 1.23 4.01 1.19
N HIS A 97 0.82 5.27 1.27
CA HIS A 97 1.45 6.33 2.03
C HIS A 97 0.38 7.06 2.88
N LEU A 98 0.02 6.46 4.03
CA LEU A 98 -1.04 6.94 4.91
C LEU A 98 -0.84 8.40 5.33
N THR A 99 0.38 8.75 5.78
CA THR A 99 0.67 10.11 6.25
C THR A 99 0.67 11.11 5.10
N LYS A 100 1.14 10.70 3.92
CA LYS A 100 1.09 11.54 2.72
C LYS A 100 -0.34 11.80 2.26
N TYR A 101 -1.23 10.80 2.34
CA TYR A 101 -2.66 11.01 2.10
C TYR A 101 -3.24 11.98 3.14
N ALA A 102 -2.91 11.81 4.42
CA ALA A 102 -3.33 12.72 5.49
C ALA A 102 -2.89 14.18 5.23
N ASP A 103 -1.63 14.38 4.83
CA ASP A 103 -1.10 15.70 4.46
C ASP A 103 -1.82 16.26 3.23
N GLY A 104 -2.15 15.41 2.25
CA GLY A 104 -2.92 15.77 1.06
C GLY A 104 -4.30 16.37 1.36
N LEU A 105 -4.91 16.03 2.50
CA LEU A 105 -6.18 16.63 2.94
C LEU A 105 -6.05 18.14 3.23
N MET A 106 -4.83 18.65 3.35
CA MET A 106 -4.50 20.06 3.58
C MET A 106 -4.01 20.76 2.31
N GLN A 107 -3.99 20.08 1.17
CA GLN A 107 -3.49 20.56 -0.12
C GLN A 107 -4.65 20.76 -1.10
N ALA A 108 -4.40 21.52 -2.18
CA ALA A 108 -5.37 21.59 -3.29
C ALA A 108 -5.40 20.25 -4.03
N ASP A 109 -6.60 19.73 -4.25
CA ASP A 109 -6.82 18.54 -5.08
C ASP A 109 -6.65 18.92 -6.56
N LEU A 110 -5.58 18.43 -7.18
CA LEU A 110 -5.24 18.69 -8.58
C LEU A 110 -5.46 17.44 -9.47
N ASN A 111 -6.14 16.44 -8.97
CA ASN A 111 -6.39 15.23 -9.73
C ASN A 111 -7.27 15.49 -10.95
N ALA A 112 -6.92 14.85 -12.06
CA ALA A 112 -7.73 14.84 -13.27
C ALA A 112 -8.93 13.86 -13.15
N PRO A 113 -9.98 14.01 -13.98
CA PRO A 113 -11.05 13.02 -14.06
C PRO A 113 -10.51 11.59 -14.34
N PRO A 114 -11.12 10.53 -13.81
CA PRO A 114 -12.36 10.52 -13.01
C PRO A 114 -12.14 10.75 -11.50
N VAL A 115 -10.91 10.96 -11.04
CA VAL A 115 -10.56 11.13 -9.61
C VAL A 115 -10.93 12.54 -9.14
N GLY A 116 -10.48 13.55 -9.86
CA GLY A 116 -10.72 14.96 -9.59
C GLY A 116 -11.39 15.67 -10.77
N LYS A 117 -11.10 16.98 -10.92
CA LYS A 117 -11.77 17.85 -11.89
C LYS A 117 -10.80 18.66 -12.74
N VAL A 118 -9.49 18.51 -12.54
CA VAL A 118 -8.47 19.33 -13.18
C VAL A 118 -8.17 18.80 -14.57
N GLU A 119 -8.48 19.59 -15.59
CA GLU A 119 -8.23 19.27 -17.00
C GLU A 119 -7.33 20.30 -17.70
N SER A 120 -7.00 21.43 -17.02
CA SER A 120 -6.17 22.50 -17.56
C SER A 120 -5.28 23.14 -16.50
N ILE A 121 -4.25 23.89 -16.93
CA ILE A 121 -3.43 24.72 -16.03
C ILE A 121 -4.30 25.79 -15.34
N GLN A 122 -5.34 26.28 -16.01
CA GLN A 122 -6.27 27.24 -15.41
C GLN A 122 -7.07 26.62 -14.26
N ASP A 123 -7.45 25.35 -14.35
CA ASP A 123 -8.13 24.63 -13.26
C ASP A 123 -7.19 24.46 -12.07
N ILE A 124 -5.92 24.15 -12.31
CA ILE A 124 -4.88 24.13 -11.26
C ILE A 124 -4.86 25.46 -10.50
N ILE A 125 -4.76 26.59 -11.24
CA ILE A 125 -4.74 27.93 -10.65
C ILE A 125 -6.01 28.19 -9.83
N SER A 126 -7.17 27.77 -10.33
CA SER A 126 -8.45 27.93 -9.63
C SER A 126 -8.48 27.15 -8.32
N ALA A 127 -8.05 25.89 -8.34
CA ALA A 127 -7.99 25.04 -7.14
C ALA A 127 -7.05 25.63 -6.07
N LEU A 128 -5.89 26.17 -6.48
CA LEU A 128 -4.96 26.83 -5.55
C LEU A 128 -5.55 28.12 -4.94
N LYS A 129 -6.30 28.90 -5.72
CA LYS A 129 -7.01 30.11 -5.24
C LYS A 129 -8.10 29.73 -4.22
N ASP A 130 -8.86 28.68 -4.49
CA ASP A 130 -9.88 28.17 -3.60
C ASP A 130 -9.26 27.72 -2.29
N LEU A 131 -8.19 26.92 -2.32
CA LEU A 131 -7.45 26.51 -1.11
C LEU A 131 -6.96 27.73 -0.31
N LYS A 132 -6.35 28.73 -0.98
CA LYS A 132 -5.87 29.95 -0.32
C LYS A 132 -7.00 30.68 0.40
N LYS A 133 -8.16 30.81 -0.24
CA LYS A 133 -9.35 31.45 0.31
C LYS A 133 -9.93 30.65 1.48
N ASP A 134 -10.15 29.35 1.31
CA ASP A 134 -10.83 28.50 2.29
C ASP A 134 -10.01 28.36 3.58
N ARG A 135 -8.69 28.32 3.45
CA ARG A 135 -7.77 28.27 4.59
C ARG A 135 -7.28 29.63 5.08
N GLN A 136 -7.74 30.74 4.46
CA GLN A 136 -7.36 32.11 4.82
C GLN A 136 -5.84 32.30 4.81
N LEU A 137 -5.13 31.69 3.85
CA LEU A 137 -3.67 31.76 3.77
C LEU A 137 -3.21 33.19 3.46
N SER A 138 -2.15 33.62 4.14
CA SER A 138 -1.53 34.94 3.90
C SER A 138 -0.87 35.01 2.52
N ASP A 139 -0.49 36.21 2.10
CA ASP A 139 0.20 36.41 0.81
C ASP A 139 1.63 35.88 0.76
N THR A 140 2.16 35.37 1.88
CA THR A 140 3.49 34.74 1.96
C THR A 140 3.43 33.28 2.41
N SER A 141 2.23 32.76 2.67
CA SER A 141 2.05 31.33 3.03
C SER A 141 2.32 30.43 1.83
N TRP A 142 2.85 29.24 2.11
CA TRP A 142 2.95 28.17 1.11
C TRP A 142 1.57 27.76 0.62
N ILE A 143 1.45 27.56 -0.69
CA ILE A 143 0.28 26.99 -1.35
C ILE A 143 0.73 25.71 -2.04
N ILE A 144 0.22 24.57 -1.59
CA ILE A 144 0.61 23.27 -2.11
C ILE A 144 -0.61 22.61 -2.75
N GLY A 145 -0.44 22.08 -3.95
CA GLY A 145 -1.43 21.26 -4.61
C GLY A 145 -0.83 19.93 -5.03
N ALA A 146 -1.62 18.86 -5.05
CA ALA A 146 -1.14 17.53 -5.37
C ALA A 146 -2.08 16.79 -6.32
N GLY A 147 -1.49 15.92 -7.15
CA GLY A 147 -2.25 15.01 -8.01
C GLY A 147 -2.35 15.45 -9.48
N TYR A 148 -1.73 16.58 -9.90
CA TYR A 148 -1.79 16.95 -11.31
C TYR A 148 -1.05 15.93 -12.18
N ASP A 149 -1.58 15.67 -13.36
CA ASP A 149 -0.94 14.84 -14.38
C ASP A 149 -0.90 15.62 -15.71
N HIS A 150 0.31 15.93 -16.15
CA HIS A 150 0.54 16.73 -17.37
C HIS A 150 -0.01 16.07 -18.65
N GLU A 151 -0.08 14.72 -18.66
CA GLU A 151 -0.69 13.99 -19.78
C GLU A 151 -2.22 14.13 -19.82
N MET A 152 -2.83 14.54 -18.70
CA MET A 152 -4.28 14.74 -18.58
C MET A 152 -4.69 16.18 -18.85
N LEU A 153 -3.74 17.14 -18.75
CA LEU A 153 -4.04 18.54 -19.04
C LEU A 153 -4.26 18.79 -20.53
N GLU A 154 -5.13 19.72 -20.86
CA GLU A 154 -5.40 20.16 -22.26
C GLU A 154 -4.11 20.62 -22.96
N GLU A 155 -3.22 21.30 -22.22
CA GLU A 155 -1.95 21.82 -22.74
C GLU A 155 -0.90 20.73 -23.02
N LYS A 156 -1.10 19.48 -22.52
CA LYS A 156 -0.18 18.36 -22.69
C LYS A 156 1.27 18.68 -22.30
N ARG A 157 1.43 19.50 -21.28
CA ARG A 157 2.72 19.89 -20.72
C ARG A 157 2.63 20.11 -19.22
N HIS A 158 3.77 20.07 -18.56
CA HIS A 158 3.85 20.53 -17.17
C HIS A 158 3.55 22.03 -17.07
N PRO A 159 2.91 22.49 -15.98
CA PRO A 159 2.93 23.91 -15.62
C PRO A 159 4.36 24.42 -15.46
N THR A 160 4.59 25.69 -15.68
CA THR A 160 5.88 26.36 -15.48
C THR A 160 5.81 27.32 -14.29
N ALA A 161 6.98 27.78 -13.81
CA ALA A 161 7.02 28.84 -12.80
C ALA A 161 6.28 30.11 -13.30
N ALA A 162 6.40 30.45 -14.59
CA ALA A 162 5.74 31.62 -15.17
C ALA A 162 4.20 31.51 -15.17
N ASP A 163 3.63 30.29 -15.34
CA ASP A 163 2.18 30.11 -15.27
C ASP A 163 1.67 30.43 -13.84
N LEU A 164 2.46 30.10 -12.82
CA LEU A 164 2.10 30.28 -11.40
C LEU A 164 2.42 31.69 -10.89
N ASP A 165 3.56 32.27 -11.28
CA ASP A 165 4.04 33.59 -10.83
C ASP A 165 3.07 34.72 -11.17
N LYS A 166 2.35 34.57 -12.27
CA LYS A 166 1.35 35.55 -12.72
C LYS A 166 0.23 35.75 -11.68
N GLU A 167 -0.17 34.66 -11.02
CA GLU A 167 -1.30 34.64 -10.07
C GLU A 167 -0.85 34.62 -8.61
N PHE A 168 0.36 34.10 -8.35
CA PHE A 168 0.94 33.95 -7.01
C PHE A 168 2.36 34.53 -6.94
N PRO A 169 2.56 35.84 -7.17
CA PRO A 169 3.90 36.43 -7.26
C PRO A 169 4.67 36.37 -5.92
N ASN A 170 3.98 36.36 -4.81
CA ASN A 170 4.57 36.38 -3.46
C ASN A 170 4.44 35.06 -2.72
N ASN A 171 3.37 34.30 -2.96
CA ASN A 171 3.20 33.00 -2.34
C ASN A 171 4.17 31.99 -2.96
N PRO A 172 4.93 31.24 -2.16
CA PRO A 172 5.60 30.04 -2.65
C PRO A 172 4.57 28.97 -3.01
N VAL A 173 4.65 28.44 -4.23
CA VAL A 173 3.71 27.43 -4.75
C VAL A 173 4.47 26.18 -5.15
N LEU A 174 3.97 25.02 -4.72
CA LEU A 174 4.41 23.69 -5.15
C LEU A 174 3.23 22.89 -5.71
N LEU A 175 3.44 22.28 -6.86
CA LEU A 175 2.49 21.33 -7.47
C LEU A 175 3.12 19.96 -7.51
N ILE A 176 2.59 19.01 -6.73
CA ILE A 176 3.09 17.64 -6.68
C ILE A 176 2.42 16.86 -7.82
N HIS A 177 3.24 16.25 -8.68
CA HIS A 177 2.74 15.41 -9.76
C HIS A 177 2.12 14.11 -9.22
N ALA A 178 1.14 13.56 -9.91
CA ALA A 178 0.43 12.33 -9.54
C ALA A 178 1.37 11.14 -9.30
N SER A 179 2.50 11.07 -10.02
CA SER A 179 3.50 10.00 -9.81
C SER A 179 4.33 10.16 -8.53
N ASN A 180 4.30 11.32 -7.89
CA ASN A 180 5.20 11.70 -6.77
C ASN A 180 6.71 11.72 -7.09
N HIS A 181 7.09 11.52 -8.34
CA HIS A 181 8.48 11.60 -8.81
C HIS A 181 8.86 12.96 -9.39
N MET A 182 7.92 13.89 -9.43
CA MET A 182 8.11 15.24 -9.99
C MET A 182 7.29 16.24 -9.21
N LEU A 183 7.77 17.48 -9.17
CA LEU A 183 6.98 18.63 -8.74
C LEU A 183 7.26 19.84 -9.63
N VAL A 184 6.36 20.82 -9.57
CA VAL A 184 6.60 22.15 -10.16
C VAL A 184 6.65 23.17 -9.04
N ALA A 185 7.68 24.03 -9.06
CA ALA A 185 7.86 25.15 -8.15
C ALA A 185 7.76 26.47 -8.89
N ASN A 186 7.14 27.48 -8.25
CA ASN A 186 7.17 28.84 -8.77
C ASN A 186 8.45 29.59 -8.33
N SER A 187 8.65 30.81 -8.86
CA SER A 187 9.86 31.60 -8.56
C SER A 187 10.00 31.94 -7.08
N ALA A 188 8.90 32.14 -6.35
CA ALA A 188 8.94 32.37 -4.91
C ALA A 188 9.41 31.13 -4.13
N ALA A 189 8.94 29.94 -4.52
CA ALA A 189 9.36 28.68 -3.93
C ALA A 189 10.85 28.39 -4.19
N PHE A 190 11.34 28.56 -5.44
CA PHE A 190 12.77 28.42 -5.76
C PHE A 190 13.64 29.34 -4.93
N ARG A 191 13.23 30.59 -4.76
CA ARG A 191 13.98 31.59 -3.95
C ARG A 191 14.10 31.17 -2.49
N ILE A 192 13.01 30.66 -1.89
CA ILE A 192 13.01 30.20 -0.49
C ILE A 192 13.85 28.94 -0.34
N ALA A 193 13.77 28.01 -1.30
CA ALA A 193 14.57 26.79 -1.32
C ALA A 193 16.06 27.02 -1.66
N GLY A 194 16.45 28.27 -2.01
CA GLY A 194 17.83 28.60 -2.37
C GLY A 194 18.28 28.03 -3.72
N VAL A 195 17.33 27.60 -4.57
CA VAL A 195 17.61 27.06 -5.91
C VAL A 195 17.69 28.20 -6.93
N THR A 196 18.85 28.33 -7.58
CA THR A 196 19.17 29.42 -8.52
C THR A 196 19.70 28.88 -9.85
N ALA A 197 20.06 29.78 -10.76
CA ALA A 197 20.77 29.44 -11.99
C ALA A 197 22.13 28.73 -11.73
N GLU A 198 22.74 28.96 -10.58
CA GLU A 198 24.04 28.39 -10.18
C GLU A 198 23.93 27.05 -9.47
N THR A 199 22.74 26.66 -9.02
CA THR A 199 22.51 25.38 -8.36
C THR A 199 22.73 24.24 -9.35
N LYS A 200 23.58 23.28 -8.98
CA LYS A 200 23.81 22.08 -9.79
C LYS A 200 22.69 21.07 -9.56
N ASP A 201 22.43 20.26 -10.58
CA ASP A 201 21.57 19.11 -10.44
C ASP A 201 22.23 18.09 -9.47
N PRO A 202 21.47 17.52 -8.52
CA PRO A 202 21.98 16.45 -7.67
C PRO A 202 22.08 15.13 -8.46
N ASP A 203 22.86 14.20 -7.95
CA ASP A 203 22.91 12.84 -8.49
C ASP A 203 21.50 12.22 -8.45
N GLY A 204 21.04 11.67 -9.56
CA GLY A 204 19.70 11.08 -9.67
C GLY A 204 18.54 12.07 -9.72
N GLY A 205 18.76 13.37 -9.97
CA GLY A 205 17.68 14.36 -10.08
C GLY A 205 18.02 15.53 -10.99
N THR A 206 17.00 16.28 -11.42
CA THR A 206 17.19 17.38 -12.37
C THR A 206 16.25 18.56 -12.08
N PHE A 207 16.80 19.78 -12.12
CA PHE A 207 16.03 21.04 -12.23
C PHE A 207 15.91 21.40 -13.71
N ILE A 208 14.72 21.29 -14.29
CA ILE A 208 14.52 21.67 -15.69
C ILE A 208 14.72 23.17 -15.87
N ARG A 209 15.53 23.57 -16.86
CA ARG A 209 15.96 24.94 -17.14
C ARG A 209 15.20 25.54 -18.30
N LYS A 210 14.99 26.85 -18.25
CA LYS A 210 14.44 27.63 -19.38
C LYS A 210 15.34 27.46 -20.60
N LYS A 211 14.73 27.36 -21.78
CA LYS A 211 15.47 27.20 -23.03
C LYS A 211 16.49 28.34 -23.22
N GLY A 212 17.76 27.96 -23.39
CA GLY A 212 18.86 28.93 -23.59
C GLY A 212 19.26 29.68 -22.31
N SER A 213 18.83 29.26 -21.15
CA SER A 213 19.15 29.85 -19.85
C SER A 213 19.52 28.79 -18.85
N ARG A 214 20.13 29.20 -17.73
CA ARG A 214 20.36 28.32 -16.55
C ARG A 214 19.27 28.50 -15.48
N GLU A 215 18.35 29.44 -15.69
CA GLU A 215 17.25 29.71 -14.77
C GLU A 215 16.27 28.50 -14.70
N PRO A 216 15.82 28.07 -13.51
CA PRO A 216 14.78 27.06 -13.39
C PRO A 216 13.51 27.46 -14.13
N GLU A 217 12.91 26.51 -14.87
CA GLU A 217 11.66 26.73 -15.59
C GLU A 217 10.41 26.45 -14.74
N GLY A 218 10.56 25.58 -13.74
CA GLY A 218 9.47 25.16 -12.85
C GLY A 218 9.57 23.70 -12.47
N LEU A 219 9.73 22.81 -13.45
CA LEU A 219 9.75 21.35 -13.23
C LEU A 219 11.02 20.89 -12.53
N VAL A 220 10.83 20.06 -11.52
CA VAL A 220 11.85 19.41 -10.68
C VAL A 220 11.59 17.93 -10.65
N GLN A 221 12.61 17.12 -10.90
CA GLN A 221 12.47 15.67 -11.05
C GLN A 221 13.36 14.89 -10.05
N GLU A 222 12.83 13.77 -9.58
CA GLU A 222 13.49 12.78 -8.76
C GLU A 222 14.22 13.38 -7.53
N MET A 223 15.49 13.08 -7.34
CA MET A 223 16.25 13.54 -6.16
C MET A 223 16.34 15.08 -6.02
N ALA A 224 16.11 15.83 -7.09
CA ALA A 224 16.06 17.28 -7.01
C ALA A 224 14.86 17.81 -6.18
N GLN A 225 13.80 17.02 -6.00
CA GLN A 225 12.65 17.37 -5.16
C GLN A 225 13.03 17.57 -3.68
N TYR A 226 14.10 16.91 -3.22
CA TYR A 226 14.54 17.03 -1.82
C TYR A 226 14.93 18.47 -1.43
N ALA A 227 15.24 19.36 -2.40
CA ALA A 227 15.42 20.79 -2.13
C ALA A 227 14.14 21.46 -1.57
N PHE A 228 12.98 20.84 -1.74
CA PHE A 228 11.69 21.36 -1.29
C PHE A 228 11.07 20.56 -0.15
N TYR A 229 11.74 19.50 0.31
CA TYR A 229 11.17 18.53 1.22
C TYR A 229 10.68 19.16 2.54
N ASP A 230 11.49 20.00 3.16
CA ASP A 230 11.16 20.65 4.44
C ASP A 230 9.91 21.54 4.34
N PHE A 231 9.59 22.03 3.13
CA PHE A 231 8.41 22.86 2.90
C PHE A 231 7.14 22.04 2.59
N LEU A 232 7.29 20.77 2.19
CA LEU A 232 6.18 19.87 1.94
C LEU A 232 5.58 19.30 3.24
N VAL A 233 6.38 19.18 4.28
CA VAL A 233 5.98 18.55 5.55
C VAL A 233 5.02 19.45 6.36
N GLY A 234 5.13 20.79 6.24
CA GLY A 234 4.33 21.74 7.00
C GLY A 234 4.69 21.74 8.51
N ASP A 235 4.36 22.86 9.18
CA ASP A 235 4.51 22.96 10.64
C ASP A 235 3.12 22.89 11.27
N PHE A 236 2.69 21.66 11.58
CA PHE A 236 1.39 21.38 12.19
C PHE A 236 1.55 21.03 13.66
N SER A 237 0.59 21.47 14.48
CA SER A 237 0.48 21.01 15.86
C SER A 237 0.12 19.52 15.91
N ASP A 238 0.41 18.86 17.03
CA ASP A 238 0.01 17.46 17.24
C ASP A 238 -1.49 17.23 17.06
N GLU A 239 -2.32 18.18 17.47
CA GLU A 239 -3.78 18.10 17.35
C GLU A 239 -4.18 18.08 15.86
N GLU A 240 -3.59 18.95 15.04
CA GLU A 240 -3.82 19.00 13.59
C GLU A 240 -3.31 17.73 12.91
N GLU A 241 -2.11 17.23 13.29
CA GLU A 241 -1.56 15.96 12.78
C GLU A 241 -2.50 14.79 13.10
N PHE A 242 -3.02 14.72 14.33
CA PHE A 242 -3.94 13.64 14.73
C PHE A 242 -5.32 13.76 14.07
N ASP A 243 -5.82 14.98 13.83
CA ASP A 243 -7.06 15.17 13.08
C ASP A 243 -6.92 14.68 11.63
N LYS A 244 -5.85 15.09 10.94
CA LYS A 244 -5.54 14.60 9.59
C LYS A 244 -5.45 13.07 9.56
N LEU A 245 -4.75 12.48 10.53
CA LEU A 245 -4.56 11.03 10.61
C LEU A 245 -5.87 10.27 10.88
N LYS A 246 -6.77 10.80 11.73
CA LYS A 246 -8.11 10.25 11.95
C LYS A 246 -8.93 10.28 10.66
N ARG A 247 -8.96 11.41 9.97
CA ARG A 247 -9.68 11.55 8.69
C ARG A 247 -9.12 10.63 7.61
N ALA A 248 -7.81 10.44 7.56
CA ALA A 248 -7.19 9.47 6.66
C ALA A 248 -7.64 8.05 6.99
N GLN A 249 -7.60 7.64 8.26
CA GLN A 249 -8.09 6.32 8.67
C GLN A 249 -9.59 6.13 8.35
N GLU A 250 -10.43 7.16 8.52
CA GLU A 250 -11.86 7.12 8.13
C GLU A 250 -12.01 6.84 6.63
N TYR A 251 -11.21 7.49 5.79
CA TYR A 251 -11.24 7.24 4.35
C TYR A 251 -10.83 5.81 4.02
N TYR A 252 -9.71 5.31 4.59
CA TYR A 252 -9.27 3.94 4.36
C TYR A 252 -10.30 2.92 4.86
N ALA A 253 -10.86 3.13 6.05
CA ALA A 253 -11.94 2.30 6.59
C ALA A 253 -13.19 2.32 5.69
N SER A 254 -13.52 3.48 5.07
CA SER A 254 -14.65 3.58 4.12
C SER A 254 -14.45 2.73 2.86
N GLN A 255 -13.23 2.33 2.57
CA GLN A 255 -12.86 1.44 1.47
C GLN A 255 -12.71 -0.03 1.91
N GLY A 256 -13.07 -0.35 3.16
CA GLY A 256 -13.06 -1.72 3.68
C GLY A 256 -11.73 -2.18 4.27
N LEU A 257 -10.77 -1.29 4.45
CA LEU A 257 -9.45 -1.62 4.98
C LEU A 257 -9.46 -1.68 6.50
N THR A 258 -8.84 -2.72 7.04
CA THR A 258 -8.61 -2.93 8.48
C THR A 258 -7.13 -2.87 8.85
N THR A 259 -6.26 -2.95 7.85
CA THR A 259 -4.81 -2.77 7.95
C THR A 259 -4.36 -1.88 6.80
N VAL A 260 -3.54 -0.88 7.11
CA VAL A 260 -3.03 0.12 6.17
C VAL A 260 -1.51 0.17 6.23
N SER A 261 -0.86 0.74 5.21
CA SER A 261 0.59 0.82 5.18
C SER A 261 1.09 2.27 5.09
N GLU A 262 2.27 2.49 5.67
CA GLU A 262 3.02 3.75 5.60
C GLU A 262 4.41 3.45 5.09
N HIS A 263 4.62 3.57 3.79
CA HIS A 263 5.91 3.34 3.16
C HIS A 263 6.75 4.61 3.06
N MET A 264 8.06 4.48 3.17
CA MET A 264 9.03 5.58 3.15
C MET A 264 8.83 6.57 4.30
N ALA A 265 8.37 6.08 5.47
CA ALA A 265 8.28 6.95 6.65
C ALA A 265 9.62 7.61 6.92
N VAL A 266 9.60 8.95 7.03
CA VAL A 266 10.75 9.75 7.44
C VAL A 266 10.75 9.89 8.95
N PRO A 267 11.88 10.30 9.58
CA PRO A 267 11.98 10.37 11.04
C PRO A 267 10.84 11.15 11.72
N GLU A 268 10.41 12.26 11.14
CA GLU A 268 9.34 13.11 11.67
C GLU A 268 7.99 12.37 11.67
N LYS A 269 7.67 11.69 10.56
CA LYS A 269 6.43 10.91 10.45
C LYS A 269 6.46 9.65 11.32
N GLN A 270 7.63 9.02 11.47
CA GLN A 270 7.80 7.94 12.46
C GLN A 270 7.46 8.42 13.87
N VAL A 271 8.07 9.51 14.33
CA VAL A 271 7.83 10.08 15.67
C VAL A 271 6.35 10.43 15.85
N MET A 272 5.72 11.02 14.85
CA MET A 272 4.30 11.36 14.86
C MET A 272 3.42 10.11 15.00
N LEU A 273 3.69 9.04 14.23
CA LEU A 273 2.94 7.78 14.30
C LEU A 273 3.14 7.04 15.63
N GLU A 274 4.37 7.02 16.18
CA GLU A 274 4.65 6.47 17.51
C GLU A 274 3.88 7.22 18.60
N LYS A 275 3.79 8.55 18.50
CA LYS A 275 3.01 9.39 19.40
C LYS A 275 1.51 9.13 19.24
N ALA A 276 1.00 9.05 18.02
CA ALA A 276 -0.39 8.71 17.72
C ALA A 276 -0.77 7.32 18.29
N ALA A 277 0.10 6.32 18.14
CA ALA A 277 -0.08 5.00 18.72
C ALA A 277 -0.13 5.06 20.26
N SER A 278 0.80 5.78 20.90
CA SER A 278 0.84 5.91 22.35
C SER A 278 -0.41 6.59 22.94
N GLN A 279 -1.04 7.48 22.17
CA GLN A 279 -2.26 8.19 22.54
C GLN A 279 -3.54 7.51 22.02
N GLN A 280 -3.44 6.29 21.48
CA GLN A 280 -4.57 5.50 20.95
C GLN A 280 -5.37 6.24 19.87
N VAL A 281 -4.70 7.03 19.04
CA VAL A 281 -5.27 7.71 17.87
C VAL A 281 -5.46 6.72 16.72
N LEU A 282 -4.58 5.71 16.63
CA LEU A 282 -4.67 4.65 15.63
C LEU A 282 -5.77 3.65 16.06
N TYR A 283 -6.64 3.30 15.12
CA TYR A 283 -7.65 2.26 15.29
C TYR A 283 -7.66 1.25 14.12
N LEU A 284 -6.97 1.55 13.03
CA LEU A 284 -6.55 0.57 12.02
C LEU A 284 -5.12 0.14 12.31
N ASP A 285 -4.76 -1.09 11.96
CA ASP A 285 -3.37 -1.51 12.03
C ASP A 285 -2.56 -0.76 10.98
N VAL A 286 -1.40 -0.23 11.36
CA VAL A 286 -0.48 0.52 10.50
C VAL A 286 0.83 -0.23 10.36
N GLU A 287 1.11 -0.71 9.15
CA GLU A 287 2.38 -1.32 8.75
C GLU A 287 3.35 -0.21 8.34
N MET A 288 4.18 0.25 9.26
CA MET A 288 5.14 1.32 9.01
C MET A 288 6.45 0.77 8.48
N LEU A 289 6.94 1.36 7.39
CA LEU A 289 8.20 1.02 6.73
C LEU A 289 9.09 2.27 6.64
N PRO A 290 10.01 2.44 7.61
CA PRO A 290 11.00 3.50 7.58
C PRO A 290 11.80 3.55 6.29
N SER A 291 12.17 4.75 5.86
CA SER A 291 13.03 4.99 4.71
C SER A 291 14.42 4.38 4.93
N HIS A 292 14.99 3.79 3.89
CA HIS A 292 16.35 3.26 3.88
C HIS A 292 17.42 4.31 4.27
N THR A 293 17.14 5.59 4.10
CA THR A 293 18.10 6.68 4.33
C THR A 293 18.56 6.78 5.79
N TYR A 294 17.75 6.31 6.75
CA TYR A 294 18.11 6.28 8.17
C TYR A 294 17.97 4.89 8.81
N ALA A 295 17.71 3.86 8.01
CA ALA A 295 17.50 2.49 8.48
C ALA A 295 18.66 1.97 9.33
N ALA A 296 19.92 2.27 8.95
CA ALA A 296 21.10 1.84 9.69
C ALA A 296 21.08 2.38 11.13
N ALA A 297 20.85 3.69 11.30
CA ALA A 297 20.78 4.31 12.63
C ALA A 297 19.61 3.76 13.45
N LEU A 298 18.50 3.45 12.80
CA LEU A 298 17.32 2.88 13.47
C LEU A 298 17.58 1.44 13.95
N ILE A 299 18.22 0.60 13.13
CA ILE A 299 18.60 -0.77 13.47
C ILE A 299 19.66 -0.75 14.59
N ASP A 300 20.71 0.05 14.45
CA ASP A 300 21.81 0.15 15.42
C ASP A 300 21.33 0.68 16.79
N SER A 301 20.24 1.45 16.81
CA SER A 301 19.66 1.94 18.08
C SER A 301 19.20 0.82 19.01
N GLY A 302 18.82 -0.34 18.46
CA GLY A 302 18.26 -1.47 19.19
C GLY A 302 16.92 -1.19 19.89
N LYS A 303 16.30 -0.03 19.60
CA LYS A 303 15.05 0.42 20.26
C LYS A 303 13.79 -0.12 19.57
N VAL A 304 13.87 -0.42 18.29
CA VAL A 304 12.74 -0.88 17.48
C VAL A 304 12.53 -2.38 17.64
N LYS A 305 11.30 -2.78 17.90
CA LYS A 305 10.86 -4.18 17.85
C LYS A 305 10.21 -4.45 16.50
N TRP A 306 10.99 -4.94 15.56
CA TRP A 306 10.52 -5.26 14.22
C TRP A 306 9.46 -6.38 14.23
N GLY A 307 8.44 -6.27 13.40
CA GLY A 307 7.41 -7.27 13.22
C GLY A 307 6.40 -7.40 14.37
N VAL A 308 6.40 -6.50 15.36
CA VAL A 308 5.53 -6.56 16.53
C VAL A 308 4.66 -5.31 16.64
N PHE A 309 3.33 -5.51 16.74
CA PHE A 309 2.40 -4.41 16.98
C PHE A 309 2.54 -3.82 18.40
N ASN A 310 2.45 -2.51 18.45
CA ASN A 310 2.27 -1.74 19.66
C ASN A 310 1.17 -0.70 19.42
N ASN A 311 -0.01 -0.87 20.01
CA ASN A 311 -1.17 0.01 19.84
C ASN A 311 -1.45 0.30 18.35
N HIS A 312 -1.66 -0.75 17.54
CA HIS A 312 -1.93 -0.68 16.10
C HIS A 312 -0.78 -0.16 15.22
N LEU A 313 0.42 0.07 15.73
CA LEU A 313 1.59 0.43 14.94
C LEU A 313 2.61 -0.71 14.95
N LYS A 314 3.08 -1.12 13.78
CA LYS A 314 4.14 -2.12 13.60
C LYS A 314 5.24 -1.60 12.68
N PHE A 315 6.49 -1.75 13.09
CA PHE A 315 7.64 -1.59 12.20
C PHE A 315 7.77 -2.85 11.36
N ALA A 316 7.20 -2.82 10.15
CA ALA A 316 7.08 -4.02 9.31
C ALA A 316 8.37 -4.38 8.58
N GLY A 317 9.22 -3.40 8.29
CA GLY A 317 10.46 -3.59 7.55
C GLY A 317 11.05 -2.25 7.10
N VAL A 318 12.01 -2.29 6.18
CA VAL A 318 12.67 -1.10 5.62
C VAL A 318 12.27 -0.94 4.16
N LYS A 319 11.91 0.28 3.75
CA LYS A 319 11.58 0.64 2.36
C LYS A 319 12.74 1.35 1.69
N MET A 320 13.15 0.86 0.50
CA MET A 320 14.06 1.56 -0.41
C MET A 320 13.39 1.87 -1.75
N VAL A 321 14.00 2.79 -2.52
CA VAL A 321 13.54 3.22 -3.84
C VAL A 321 14.69 3.05 -4.82
N THR A 322 14.61 2.07 -5.70
CA THR A 322 15.70 1.72 -6.64
C THR A 322 15.58 2.44 -7.98
N ASP A 323 14.38 2.81 -8.41
CA ASP A 323 14.17 3.53 -9.67
C ASP A 323 12.96 4.47 -9.61
N GLY A 324 12.65 5.11 -10.73
CA GLY A 324 11.49 6.00 -10.87
C GLY A 324 10.24 5.30 -11.43
N SER A 325 9.39 6.05 -12.16
CA SER A 325 8.10 5.63 -12.65
C SER A 325 8.06 5.38 -14.17
N PRO A 326 7.35 4.34 -14.67
CA PRO A 326 7.33 4.02 -16.09
C PRO A 326 6.54 5.06 -16.92
N GLN A 327 5.46 5.65 -16.38
CA GLN A 327 4.74 6.74 -17.05
C GLN A 327 5.55 8.04 -17.10
N GLY A 328 6.39 8.28 -16.10
CA GLY A 328 7.34 9.40 -16.07
C GLY A 328 8.61 9.14 -16.88
N LYS A 329 8.79 7.92 -17.41
CA LYS A 329 9.97 7.48 -18.18
C LYS A 329 11.28 7.55 -17.40
N THR A 330 11.18 7.41 -16.07
CA THR A 330 12.31 7.37 -15.14
C THR A 330 12.54 5.97 -14.57
N ALA A 331 11.61 5.01 -14.77
CA ALA A 331 11.81 3.61 -14.44
C ALA A 331 13.02 3.03 -15.20
N PHE A 332 13.91 2.30 -14.48
CA PHE A 332 15.15 1.78 -15.05
C PHE A 332 14.92 0.47 -15.81
N LEU A 333 15.03 0.55 -17.14
CA LEU A 333 14.72 -0.54 -18.06
C LEU A 333 15.98 -1.17 -18.66
N SER A 334 15.93 -2.47 -18.95
CA SER A 334 16.95 -3.17 -19.74
C SER A 334 16.91 -2.83 -21.23
N SER A 335 15.77 -2.30 -21.71
CA SER A 335 15.57 -1.86 -23.11
C SER A 335 14.95 -0.46 -23.13
N PRO A 336 15.33 0.41 -24.10
CA PRO A 336 14.91 1.80 -24.09
C PRO A 336 13.39 2.00 -24.25
N TYR A 337 12.93 3.15 -23.81
CA TYR A 337 11.61 3.66 -24.14
C TYR A 337 11.49 3.90 -25.64
N LEU A 338 10.30 3.67 -26.21
CA LEU A 338 10.03 3.85 -27.64
C LEU A 338 9.67 5.29 -28.00
N THR A 339 9.30 6.10 -27.01
CA THR A 339 8.95 7.50 -27.17
C THR A 339 10.04 8.40 -26.58
N ALA A 340 10.08 9.67 -27.00
CA ALA A 340 11.06 10.63 -26.51
C ALA A 340 11.03 10.76 -24.98
N VAL A 341 12.21 10.83 -24.37
CA VAL A 341 12.41 11.04 -22.94
C VAL A 341 13.03 12.42 -22.74
N PRO A 342 12.45 13.31 -21.94
CA PRO A 342 13.02 14.61 -21.67
C PRO A 342 14.47 14.52 -21.18
N GLY A 343 15.35 15.33 -21.76
CA GLY A 343 16.77 15.37 -21.38
C GLY A 343 17.64 14.21 -21.89
N CYS A 344 17.07 13.24 -22.60
CA CYS A 344 17.79 12.09 -23.13
C CYS A 344 17.74 12.08 -24.67
N SER A 345 18.91 11.87 -25.34
CA SER A 345 19.03 11.92 -26.79
C SER A 345 19.03 10.56 -27.47
N HIS A 346 19.51 9.50 -26.80
CA HIS A 346 19.49 8.14 -27.34
C HIS A 346 19.64 7.11 -26.21
N ASP A 347 19.18 5.86 -26.46
CA ASP A 347 19.21 4.72 -25.51
C ASP A 347 18.59 5.05 -24.13
N CYS A 348 17.45 5.77 -24.17
CA CYS A 348 16.80 6.29 -22.98
C CYS A 348 16.09 5.19 -22.20
N ARG A 349 16.66 4.77 -21.09
CA ARG A 349 16.21 3.61 -20.27
C ARG A 349 15.75 4.00 -18.87
N GLY A 350 15.64 5.29 -18.54
CA GLY A 350 15.54 5.72 -17.16
C GLY A 350 16.86 5.52 -16.41
N PHE A 351 16.80 5.48 -15.10
CA PHE A 351 18.00 5.36 -14.26
C PHE A 351 17.69 4.74 -12.90
N SER A 352 18.73 4.18 -12.28
CA SER A 352 18.66 3.70 -10.89
C SER A 352 18.93 4.85 -9.92
N ASN A 353 18.17 4.93 -8.84
CA ASN A 353 18.36 5.88 -7.73
C ASN A 353 19.45 5.41 -6.74
N MET A 354 19.88 4.15 -6.83
CA MET A 354 20.87 3.53 -5.94
C MET A 354 21.89 2.75 -6.76
N SER A 355 23.15 2.73 -6.30
CA SER A 355 24.12 1.81 -6.87
C SER A 355 23.90 0.37 -6.39
N GLN A 356 24.44 -0.62 -7.11
CA GLN A 356 24.36 -2.03 -6.70
C GLN A 356 25.02 -2.25 -5.33
N GLU A 357 26.13 -1.55 -5.05
CA GLU A 357 26.84 -1.64 -3.78
C GLU A 357 25.98 -1.11 -2.60
N GLN A 358 25.22 -0.03 -2.81
CA GLN A 358 24.30 0.51 -1.81
C GLN A 358 23.16 -0.47 -1.52
N ILE A 359 22.57 -1.08 -2.57
CA ILE A 359 21.54 -2.11 -2.42
C ILE A 359 22.10 -3.31 -1.66
N ASN A 360 23.27 -3.82 -2.06
CA ASN A 360 23.92 -4.96 -1.42
C ASN A 360 24.19 -4.71 0.07
N ALA A 361 24.73 -3.55 0.41
CA ALA A 361 25.04 -3.18 1.80
C ALA A 361 23.77 -3.10 2.65
N LEU A 362 22.70 -2.46 2.14
CA LEU A 362 21.42 -2.36 2.84
C LEU A 362 20.78 -3.74 3.04
N MET A 363 20.80 -4.59 2.02
CA MET A 363 20.26 -5.95 2.10
C MET A 363 20.98 -6.79 3.15
N VAL A 364 22.33 -6.73 3.19
CA VAL A 364 23.14 -7.42 4.21
C VAL A 364 22.79 -6.89 5.61
N LEU A 365 22.70 -5.57 5.79
CA LEU A 365 22.33 -4.96 7.07
C LEU A 365 20.97 -5.46 7.55
N CYS A 366 19.95 -5.38 6.70
CA CYS A 366 18.60 -5.79 7.05
C CYS A 366 18.51 -7.28 7.37
N TYR A 367 19.13 -8.14 6.54
CA TYR A 367 19.07 -9.59 6.73
C TYR A 367 19.83 -10.06 7.95
N THR A 368 20.97 -9.43 8.28
CA THR A 368 21.72 -9.69 9.52
C THR A 368 20.85 -9.44 10.76
N ASN A 369 19.95 -8.46 10.69
CA ASN A 369 19.10 -8.06 11.80
C ASN A 369 17.66 -8.59 11.71
N ASN A 370 17.38 -9.53 10.81
CA ASN A 370 16.05 -10.10 10.55
C ASN A 370 14.98 -9.02 10.26
N VAL A 371 15.35 -7.98 9.53
CA VAL A 371 14.47 -6.91 9.07
C VAL A 371 14.03 -7.19 7.65
N GLN A 372 12.73 -7.23 7.40
CA GLN A 372 12.17 -7.43 6.07
C GLN A 372 12.46 -6.22 5.18
N VAL A 373 12.71 -6.49 3.88
CA VAL A 373 13.04 -5.44 2.90
C VAL A 373 11.93 -5.31 1.87
N TYR A 374 11.57 -4.06 1.60
CA TYR A 374 10.62 -3.65 0.58
C TYR A 374 11.31 -2.69 -0.39
N SER A 375 11.35 -3.02 -1.66
CA SER A 375 12.02 -2.21 -2.67
C SER A 375 11.05 -1.75 -3.74
N HIS A 376 10.99 -0.44 -3.98
CA HIS A 376 10.36 0.11 -5.17
C HIS A 376 11.20 -0.27 -6.39
N CYS A 377 10.65 -1.07 -7.29
CA CYS A 377 11.26 -1.48 -8.54
C CYS A 377 10.19 -1.54 -9.62
N ASN A 378 10.14 -0.54 -10.48
CA ASN A 378 9.23 -0.50 -11.62
C ASN A 378 9.83 -1.15 -12.86
N GLY A 379 11.07 -0.81 -13.19
CA GLY A 379 11.77 -1.28 -14.38
C GLY A 379 12.47 -2.62 -14.16
N ASP A 380 12.54 -3.40 -15.21
CA ASP A 380 13.17 -4.72 -15.20
C ASP A 380 14.67 -4.69 -14.85
N ALA A 381 15.40 -3.63 -15.22
CA ALA A 381 16.81 -3.49 -14.82
C ALA A 381 16.94 -3.20 -13.30
N ALA A 382 16.02 -2.43 -12.70
CA ALA A 382 15.99 -2.22 -11.26
C ALA A 382 15.62 -3.52 -10.51
N ILE A 383 14.74 -4.33 -11.09
CA ILE A 383 14.40 -5.67 -10.57
C ILE A 383 15.62 -6.60 -10.60
N ASP A 384 16.43 -6.58 -11.67
CA ASP A 384 17.69 -7.35 -11.72
C ASP A 384 18.63 -6.94 -10.58
N MET A 385 18.78 -5.64 -10.31
CA MET A 385 19.60 -5.14 -9.20
C MET A 385 19.09 -5.64 -7.84
N MET A 386 17.77 -5.70 -7.66
CA MET A 386 17.16 -6.20 -6.43
C MET A 386 17.35 -7.70 -6.24
N ILE A 387 17.18 -8.50 -7.30
CA ILE A 387 17.45 -9.96 -7.28
C ILE A 387 18.93 -10.21 -6.95
N GLU A 388 19.85 -9.45 -7.56
CA GLU A 388 21.28 -9.55 -7.28
C GLU A 388 21.60 -9.18 -5.83
N GLY A 389 21.00 -8.09 -5.30
CA GLY A 389 21.15 -7.71 -3.90
C GLY A 389 20.71 -8.80 -2.92
N HIS A 390 19.56 -9.44 -3.21
CA HIS A 390 19.06 -10.58 -2.43
C HIS A 390 20.03 -11.76 -2.46
N ARG A 391 20.50 -12.13 -3.66
CA ARG A 391 21.49 -13.21 -3.86
C ARG A 391 22.80 -12.92 -3.13
N PHE A 392 23.30 -11.69 -3.26
CA PHE A 392 24.53 -11.23 -2.61
C PHE A 392 24.44 -11.33 -1.08
N ALA A 393 23.36 -10.80 -0.49
CA ALA A 393 23.15 -10.79 0.96
C ALA A 393 23.07 -12.22 1.52
N ASN A 394 22.32 -13.12 0.88
CA ASN A 394 22.22 -14.51 1.28
C ASN A 394 23.58 -15.24 1.19
N ALA A 395 24.36 -14.96 0.15
CA ALA A 395 25.70 -15.52 0.01
C ALA A 395 26.66 -15.01 1.10
N GLN A 396 26.63 -13.71 1.42
CA GLN A 396 27.45 -13.11 2.49
C GLN A 396 27.12 -13.70 3.87
N LEU A 397 25.85 -13.97 4.13
CA LEU A 397 25.38 -14.53 5.40
C LEU A 397 25.46 -16.07 5.44
N ASN A 398 25.83 -16.70 4.32
CA ASN A 398 25.78 -18.15 4.14
C ASN A 398 24.39 -18.73 4.53
N ASP A 399 23.33 -18.01 4.18
CA ASP A 399 21.93 -18.31 4.53
C ASP A 399 21.04 -18.19 3.30
N SER A 400 20.68 -19.33 2.73
CA SER A 400 19.77 -19.42 1.57
C SER A 400 18.39 -20.01 1.91
N ILE A 401 18.14 -20.31 3.17
CA ILE A 401 16.95 -21.04 3.60
C ILE A 401 15.95 -20.20 4.42
N THR A 402 16.39 -19.09 5.00
CA THR A 402 15.51 -18.22 5.77
C THR A 402 14.46 -17.59 4.85
N ASP A 403 13.17 -17.77 5.18
CA ASP A 403 12.06 -17.10 4.51
C ASP A 403 12.09 -15.60 4.83
N ARG A 404 12.65 -14.83 3.89
CA ARG A 404 12.84 -13.36 4.02
C ARG A 404 11.61 -12.58 3.57
N ARG A 405 10.76 -13.18 2.75
CA ARG A 405 9.62 -12.52 2.10
C ARG A 405 9.97 -11.13 1.59
N THR A 406 11.11 -11.02 0.90
CA THR A 406 11.56 -9.76 0.32
C THR A 406 10.53 -9.28 -0.70
N VAL A 407 10.02 -8.07 -0.51
CA VAL A 407 8.93 -7.54 -1.33
C VAL A 407 9.46 -6.62 -2.41
N VAL A 408 9.10 -6.92 -3.65
CA VAL A 408 9.41 -6.08 -4.82
C VAL A 408 8.15 -5.30 -5.20
N ILE A 409 8.12 -4.05 -4.73
CA ILE A 409 6.97 -3.15 -4.91
C ILE A 409 6.88 -2.71 -6.36
N HIS A 410 5.69 -2.68 -6.89
CA HIS A 410 5.26 -2.42 -8.26
C HIS A 410 5.59 -3.58 -9.21
N SER A 411 6.86 -4.01 -9.33
CA SER A 411 7.26 -5.05 -10.31
C SER A 411 6.60 -4.84 -11.68
N GLN A 412 6.52 -3.55 -12.08
CA GLN A 412 5.59 -3.12 -13.13
C GLN A 412 5.96 -3.69 -14.49
N VAL A 413 7.25 -3.64 -14.84
CA VAL A 413 7.79 -4.10 -16.14
C VAL A 413 8.64 -5.37 -15.93
N VAL A 414 8.23 -6.25 -15.01
CA VAL A 414 8.95 -7.49 -14.71
C VAL A 414 8.98 -8.43 -15.91
N ARG A 415 10.10 -9.13 -16.13
CA ARG A 415 10.25 -10.15 -17.16
C ARG A 415 9.89 -11.55 -16.63
N ALA A 416 9.61 -12.47 -17.55
CA ALA A 416 9.23 -13.85 -17.20
C ALA A 416 10.35 -14.61 -16.46
N ASP A 417 11.62 -14.39 -16.83
CA ASP A 417 12.80 -14.97 -16.16
C ASP A 417 12.98 -14.45 -14.73
N GLN A 418 12.63 -13.19 -14.49
CA GLN A 418 12.67 -12.60 -13.14
C GLN A 418 11.57 -13.18 -12.23
N LEU A 419 10.41 -13.55 -12.79
CA LEU A 419 9.41 -14.31 -12.02
C LEU A 419 9.92 -15.69 -11.60
N ASP A 420 10.77 -16.34 -12.41
CA ASP A 420 11.41 -17.59 -12.01
C ASP A 420 12.38 -17.37 -10.85
N ALA A 421 13.13 -16.27 -10.85
CA ALA A 421 13.97 -15.87 -9.72
C ALA A 421 13.14 -15.55 -8.47
N TYR A 422 12.00 -14.84 -8.59
CA TYR A 422 11.09 -14.60 -7.47
C TYR A 422 10.61 -15.92 -6.85
N LYS A 423 10.25 -16.91 -7.67
CA LYS A 423 9.87 -18.23 -7.19
C LYS A 423 11.01 -18.93 -6.45
N GLN A 424 12.20 -18.90 -7.04
CA GLN A 424 13.41 -19.53 -6.48
C GLN A 424 13.78 -18.93 -5.12
N TYR A 425 13.72 -17.60 -4.98
CA TYR A 425 14.14 -16.87 -3.79
C TYR A 425 12.99 -16.49 -2.85
N GLN A 426 11.79 -16.97 -3.10
CA GLN A 426 10.59 -16.67 -2.30
C GLN A 426 10.35 -15.16 -2.13
N MET A 427 10.67 -14.37 -3.18
CA MET A 427 10.39 -12.94 -3.21
C MET A 427 8.92 -12.72 -3.57
N ILE A 428 8.33 -11.66 -3.02
CA ILE A 428 6.91 -11.32 -3.21
C ILE A 428 6.79 -10.11 -4.12
N PRO A 429 6.32 -10.25 -5.38
CA PRO A 429 5.93 -9.10 -6.17
C PRO A 429 4.62 -8.50 -5.62
N SER A 430 4.66 -7.22 -5.25
CA SER A 430 3.49 -6.44 -4.93
C SER A 430 3.15 -5.59 -6.15
N PHE A 431 2.16 -6.01 -6.91
CA PHE A 431 1.81 -5.40 -8.20
C PHE A 431 0.91 -4.18 -8.06
N PHE A 432 0.82 -3.39 -9.13
CA PHE A 432 0.00 -2.19 -9.19
C PHE A 432 -0.88 -2.20 -10.45
N SER A 433 -1.95 -3.00 -10.44
CA SER A 433 -2.79 -3.20 -11.62
C SER A 433 -3.57 -1.96 -12.08
N ASN A 434 -3.75 -0.95 -11.21
CA ASN A 434 -4.36 0.32 -11.59
C ASN A 434 -3.60 1.04 -12.72
N HIS A 435 -2.30 0.77 -12.90
CA HIS A 435 -1.51 1.23 -14.04
C HIS A 435 -2.11 0.83 -15.39
N CYS A 436 -2.77 -0.33 -15.46
CA CYS A 436 -3.44 -0.76 -16.69
C CYS A 436 -4.52 0.22 -17.13
N PHE A 437 -5.26 0.78 -16.17
CA PHE A 437 -6.31 1.74 -16.45
C PHE A 437 -5.74 3.16 -16.61
N TYR A 438 -5.06 3.67 -15.59
CA TYR A 438 -4.67 5.07 -15.57
C TYR A 438 -3.63 5.44 -16.63
N TRP A 439 -2.66 4.57 -16.89
CA TRP A 439 -1.53 4.82 -17.79
C TRP A 439 -1.33 3.75 -18.86
N GLY A 440 -2.30 2.82 -19.05
CA GLY A 440 -2.17 1.72 -19.99
C GLY A 440 -1.93 2.18 -21.42
N ASP A 441 -2.62 3.23 -21.88
CA ASP A 441 -2.41 3.79 -23.22
C ASP A 441 -1.00 4.39 -23.37
N ALA A 442 -0.49 5.08 -22.34
CA ALA A 442 0.88 5.58 -22.32
C ALA A 442 1.92 4.45 -22.26
N HIS A 443 1.64 3.38 -21.52
CA HIS A 443 2.54 2.21 -21.49
C HIS A 443 2.62 1.52 -22.85
N ILE A 444 1.52 1.35 -23.55
CA ILE A 444 1.52 0.81 -24.93
C ILE A 444 2.40 1.66 -25.85
N ALA A 445 2.27 2.98 -25.77
CA ALA A 445 3.09 3.90 -26.57
C ALA A 445 4.57 3.86 -26.18
N ASN A 446 4.87 3.87 -24.88
CA ASN A 446 6.23 3.98 -24.33
C ASN A 446 7.03 2.69 -24.39
N LEU A 447 6.36 1.54 -24.24
CA LEU A 447 7.00 0.22 -24.11
C LEU A 447 6.74 -0.70 -25.33
N GLY A 448 5.71 -0.41 -26.12
CA GLY A 448 5.19 -1.29 -27.18
C GLY A 448 4.23 -2.35 -26.63
N GLU A 449 3.44 -2.95 -27.51
CA GLU A 449 2.35 -3.90 -27.18
C GLU A 449 2.82 -5.09 -26.34
N GLU A 450 3.98 -5.66 -26.64
CA GLU A 450 4.50 -6.86 -25.97
C GLU A 450 4.85 -6.56 -24.49
N ARG A 451 5.73 -5.57 -24.23
CA ARG A 451 6.12 -5.22 -22.85
C ARG A 451 4.94 -4.67 -22.06
N ALA A 452 4.13 -3.79 -22.68
CA ALA A 452 2.93 -3.26 -22.04
C ALA A 452 1.89 -4.35 -21.75
N GLY A 453 1.78 -5.37 -22.63
CA GLY A 453 0.89 -6.52 -22.42
C GLY A 453 1.27 -7.39 -21.22
N PHE A 454 2.51 -7.32 -20.76
CA PHE A 454 3.01 -8.09 -19.61
C PHE A 454 3.18 -7.26 -18.33
N ILE A 455 2.74 -6.00 -18.28
CA ILE A 455 2.81 -5.22 -17.04
C ILE A 455 1.95 -5.84 -15.93
N SER A 456 2.44 -5.80 -14.69
CA SER A 456 1.77 -6.41 -13.53
C SER A 456 1.22 -7.81 -13.82
N PRO A 457 2.08 -8.82 -14.11
CA PRO A 457 1.65 -10.15 -14.59
C PRO A 457 1.17 -11.05 -13.45
N LEU A 458 0.05 -10.65 -12.83
CA LEU A 458 -0.56 -11.29 -11.66
C LEU A 458 -0.92 -12.77 -11.93
N ASN A 459 -1.53 -13.06 -13.08
CA ASN A 459 -1.95 -14.42 -13.42
C ASN A 459 -0.74 -15.35 -13.64
N THR A 460 0.27 -14.87 -14.33
CA THR A 460 1.51 -15.64 -14.55
C THR A 460 2.23 -15.89 -13.23
N ALA A 461 2.33 -14.90 -12.33
CA ALA A 461 2.92 -15.08 -11.01
C ALA A 461 2.15 -16.14 -10.20
N MET A 462 0.82 -16.06 -10.13
CA MET A 462 0.00 -17.06 -9.43
C MET A 462 0.11 -18.46 -10.05
N LYS A 463 0.12 -18.59 -11.38
CA LYS A 463 0.31 -19.90 -12.05
C LYS A 463 1.68 -20.52 -11.77
N LYS A 464 2.71 -19.69 -11.57
CA LYS A 464 4.02 -20.16 -11.13
C LYS A 464 4.04 -20.53 -9.62
N GLY A 465 2.95 -20.32 -8.89
CA GLY A 465 2.84 -20.54 -7.44
C GLY A 465 3.65 -19.51 -6.64
N ILE A 466 3.78 -18.29 -7.16
CA ILE A 466 4.36 -17.15 -6.45
C ILE A 466 3.22 -16.47 -5.68
N VAL A 467 3.41 -16.26 -4.38
CA VAL A 467 2.53 -15.39 -3.61
C VAL A 467 2.76 -13.95 -4.09
N CYS A 468 1.74 -13.32 -4.62
CA CYS A 468 1.79 -11.92 -5.05
C CYS A 468 0.66 -11.13 -4.42
N THR A 469 0.82 -9.82 -4.32
CA THR A 469 -0.16 -8.87 -3.78
C THR A 469 -0.49 -7.80 -4.82
N ASN A 470 -1.52 -7.01 -4.56
CA ASN A 470 -1.92 -5.89 -5.41
C ASN A 470 -2.23 -4.68 -4.53
N HIS A 471 -1.85 -3.47 -4.97
CA HIS A 471 -1.97 -2.26 -4.18
C HIS A 471 -2.42 -1.05 -5.03
N THR A 472 -2.77 0.04 -4.36
CA THR A 472 -3.20 1.29 -4.99
C THR A 472 -2.12 2.36 -5.03
N ASP A 473 -1.09 2.22 -4.16
CA ASP A 473 -0.07 3.25 -3.94
C ASP A 473 -0.69 4.61 -3.55
N CYS A 474 -1.79 4.59 -2.78
CA CYS A 474 -2.47 5.82 -2.39
C CYS A 474 -1.51 6.81 -1.71
N PRO A 475 -1.49 8.08 -2.13
CA PRO A 475 -2.45 8.78 -2.99
C PRO A 475 -2.13 8.79 -4.50
N VAL A 476 -1.19 7.98 -5.01
CA VAL A 476 -0.89 7.90 -6.46
C VAL A 476 -2.13 7.50 -7.26
N THR A 477 -2.89 6.51 -6.77
CA THR A 477 -4.27 6.28 -7.20
C THR A 477 -5.18 6.20 -5.96
N PRO A 478 -6.49 6.43 -6.11
CA PRO A 478 -7.43 6.32 -4.99
C PRO A 478 -7.38 4.95 -4.31
N MET A 479 -7.67 4.92 -3.00
CA MET A 479 -7.72 3.69 -2.18
C MET A 479 -8.99 2.85 -2.47
N ASP A 480 -9.54 2.89 -3.65
CA ASP A 480 -10.74 2.13 -4.02
C ASP A 480 -10.41 0.66 -4.29
N GLN A 481 -10.71 -0.21 -3.31
CA GLN A 481 -10.40 -1.64 -3.38
C GLN A 481 -11.24 -2.37 -4.43
N MET A 482 -12.46 -1.92 -4.71
CA MET A 482 -13.29 -2.53 -5.74
C MET A 482 -12.83 -2.14 -7.13
N PHE A 483 -12.34 -0.91 -7.31
CA PHE A 483 -11.69 -0.50 -8.54
C PHE A 483 -10.37 -1.25 -8.77
N LEU A 484 -9.56 -1.41 -7.72
CA LEU A 484 -8.32 -2.20 -7.77
C LEU A 484 -8.59 -3.67 -8.14
N LEU A 485 -9.63 -4.28 -7.56
CA LEU A 485 -10.10 -5.60 -7.95
C LEU A 485 -10.47 -5.64 -9.44
N TRP A 486 -11.26 -4.67 -9.89
CA TRP A 486 -11.70 -4.58 -11.28
C TRP A 486 -10.52 -4.47 -12.25
N THR A 487 -9.52 -3.63 -11.99
CA THR A 487 -8.37 -3.46 -12.89
C THR A 487 -7.56 -4.76 -13.03
N SER A 488 -7.49 -5.57 -11.97
CA SER A 488 -6.83 -6.88 -12.02
C SER A 488 -7.60 -7.93 -12.84
N VAL A 489 -8.93 -7.80 -12.94
CA VAL A 489 -9.84 -8.71 -13.65
C VAL A 489 -10.11 -8.23 -15.08
N ALA A 490 -10.44 -6.95 -15.25
CA ALA A 490 -10.83 -6.37 -16.55
C ALA A 490 -9.64 -6.18 -17.48
N ARG A 491 -8.50 -5.73 -16.98
CA ARG A 491 -7.28 -5.41 -17.76
C ARG A 491 -7.61 -4.50 -18.95
N GLN A 492 -8.18 -3.34 -18.63
CA GLN A 492 -8.65 -2.36 -19.60
C GLN A 492 -7.98 -1.01 -19.35
N THR A 493 -7.59 -0.31 -20.44
CA THR A 493 -7.07 1.05 -20.39
C THR A 493 -8.21 2.06 -20.28
N ARG A 494 -7.88 3.32 -20.00
CA ARG A 494 -8.86 4.41 -19.95
C ARG A 494 -9.56 4.63 -21.30
N SER A 495 -8.87 4.40 -22.42
CA SER A 495 -9.48 4.46 -23.76
C SER A 495 -10.34 3.25 -24.11
N GLY A 496 -10.46 2.27 -23.21
CA GLY A 496 -11.24 1.04 -23.44
C GLY A 496 -10.49 -0.08 -24.15
N LYS A 497 -9.18 0.10 -24.42
CA LYS A 497 -8.37 -0.98 -25.02
C LYS A 497 -8.07 -2.05 -23.98
N SER A 498 -7.97 -3.31 -24.44
CA SER A 498 -7.46 -4.39 -23.60
C SER A 498 -5.94 -4.31 -23.49
N ILE A 499 -5.40 -4.50 -22.28
CA ILE A 499 -3.96 -4.53 -22.03
C ILE A 499 -3.59 -5.79 -21.24
N GLY A 500 -2.85 -6.70 -21.89
CA GLY A 500 -2.40 -7.94 -21.26
C GLY A 500 -3.54 -8.81 -20.71
N LYS A 501 -4.55 -9.12 -21.51
CA LYS A 501 -5.72 -9.92 -21.10
C LYS A 501 -5.36 -11.29 -20.53
N ALA A 502 -4.23 -11.87 -20.95
CA ALA A 502 -3.71 -13.13 -20.41
C ALA A 502 -3.35 -13.05 -18.93
N GLU A 503 -3.08 -11.86 -18.43
CA GLU A 503 -2.72 -11.60 -17.03
C GLU A 503 -3.93 -11.25 -16.13
N ALA A 504 -5.15 -11.34 -16.68
CA ALA A 504 -6.38 -11.14 -15.92
C ALA A 504 -6.57 -12.24 -14.86
N LEU A 505 -6.94 -11.83 -13.66
CA LEU A 505 -7.33 -12.72 -12.57
C LEU A 505 -8.83 -13.06 -12.64
N THR A 506 -9.21 -14.15 -11.99
CA THR A 506 -10.62 -14.34 -11.59
C THR A 506 -10.93 -13.37 -10.42
N PRO A 507 -12.21 -12.99 -10.19
CA PRO A 507 -12.54 -12.14 -9.05
C PRO A 507 -12.11 -12.73 -7.69
N TYR A 508 -12.15 -14.06 -7.52
CA TYR A 508 -11.68 -14.70 -6.30
C TYR A 508 -10.16 -14.57 -6.10
N GLN A 509 -9.38 -14.78 -7.14
CA GLN A 509 -7.93 -14.55 -7.10
C GLN A 509 -7.63 -13.07 -6.83
N GLY A 510 -8.39 -12.15 -7.43
CA GLY A 510 -8.30 -10.72 -7.16
C GLY A 510 -8.58 -10.35 -5.70
N LEU A 511 -9.52 -11.02 -5.04
CA LEU A 511 -9.74 -10.85 -3.59
C LEU A 511 -8.59 -11.43 -2.75
N LYS A 512 -7.99 -12.56 -3.15
CA LYS A 512 -6.84 -13.14 -2.41
C LYS A 512 -5.64 -12.18 -2.38
N VAL A 513 -5.35 -11.47 -3.46
CA VAL A 513 -4.24 -10.50 -3.52
C VAL A 513 -4.52 -9.20 -2.77
N LEU A 514 -5.72 -9.03 -2.20
CA LEU A 514 -6.14 -7.91 -1.35
C LEU A 514 -6.39 -8.33 0.11
N THR A 515 -6.27 -9.62 0.42
CA THR A 515 -6.56 -10.17 1.76
C THR A 515 -5.44 -11.10 2.23
N ILE A 516 -5.59 -12.41 2.07
CA ILE A 516 -4.66 -13.41 2.63
C ILE A 516 -3.23 -13.29 2.09
N ASN A 517 -3.06 -12.94 0.82
CA ASN A 517 -1.71 -12.79 0.26
C ASN A 517 -1.00 -11.56 0.85
N VAL A 518 -1.74 -10.48 1.16
CA VAL A 518 -1.15 -9.31 1.83
C VAL A 518 -0.86 -9.62 3.30
N ALA A 519 -1.73 -10.36 3.98
CA ALA A 519 -1.42 -10.86 5.33
C ALA A 519 -0.12 -11.68 5.32
N TYR A 520 0.06 -12.56 4.32
CA TYR A 520 1.31 -13.30 4.13
C TYR A 520 2.52 -12.37 3.88
N GLN A 521 2.35 -11.32 3.09
CA GLN A 521 3.41 -10.33 2.85
C GLN A 521 3.96 -9.75 4.17
N PHE A 522 3.09 -9.54 5.15
CA PHE A 522 3.43 -8.95 6.45
C PHE A 522 3.67 -9.97 7.58
N PHE A 523 3.76 -11.27 7.28
CA PHE A 523 3.85 -12.36 8.27
C PHE A 523 2.66 -12.42 9.23
N GLU A 524 1.45 -12.16 8.74
CA GLU A 524 0.22 -12.05 9.53
C GLU A 524 -0.89 -13.01 9.07
N GLU A 525 -0.58 -13.96 8.19
CA GLU A 525 -1.53 -14.91 7.65
C GLU A 525 -2.20 -15.80 8.74
N GLU A 526 -1.54 -15.97 9.88
CA GLU A 526 -2.13 -16.68 11.03
C GLU A 526 -3.07 -15.79 11.87
N LEU A 527 -3.00 -14.45 11.68
CA LEU A 527 -3.77 -13.49 12.47
C LEU A 527 -4.98 -12.94 11.72
N LYS A 528 -4.87 -12.72 10.40
CA LYS A 528 -5.90 -12.05 9.57
C LYS A 528 -5.87 -12.53 8.11
N GLY A 529 -6.67 -11.95 7.24
CA GLY A 529 -6.70 -12.20 5.81
C GLY A 529 -7.63 -13.31 5.34
N THR A 530 -8.11 -14.16 6.25
CA THR A 530 -9.19 -15.14 6.01
C THR A 530 -10.14 -15.18 7.21
N LEU A 531 -11.35 -15.74 7.01
CA LEU A 531 -12.28 -15.99 8.11
C LEU A 531 -12.06 -17.40 8.65
N SER A 532 -11.31 -17.49 9.74
CA SER A 532 -11.04 -18.75 10.46
C SER A 532 -11.13 -18.54 11.96
N ALA A 533 -11.53 -19.57 12.69
CA ALA A 533 -11.59 -19.50 14.15
C ALA A 533 -10.20 -19.21 14.74
N GLY A 534 -10.14 -18.28 15.69
CA GLY A 534 -8.92 -17.79 16.32
C GLY A 534 -8.33 -16.53 15.69
N LYS A 535 -8.63 -16.21 14.43
CA LYS A 535 -8.18 -14.99 13.75
C LYS A 535 -8.95 -13.75 14.24
N MET A 536 -8.38 -12.59 13.99
CA MET A 536 -9.00 -11.31 14.31
C MET A 536 -10.30 -11.15 13.54
N ALA A 537 -11.30 -10.57 14.18
CA ALA A 537 -12.57 -10.23 13.56
C ALA A 537 -12.45 -8.91 12.81
N ASP A 538 -11.53 -8.87 11.85
CA ASP A 538 -11.31 -7.81 10.89
C ASP A 538 -12.12 -8.14 9.65
N LEU A 539 -13.23 -7.41 9.42
CA LEU A 539 -14.28 -7.79 8.49
C LEU A 539 -14.71 -6.60 7.63
N VAL A 540 -15.15 -6.89 6.41
CA VAL A 540 -15.83 -5.92 5.54
C VAL A 540 -17.16 -6.48 5.06
N ILE A 541 -18.20 -5.64 5.05
CA ILE A 541 -19.50 -5.95 4.48
C ILE A 541 -19.69 -5.12 3.21
N LEU A 542 -19.89 -5.80 2.09
CA LEU A 542 -20.16 -5.22 0.77
C LEU A 542 -21.65 -5.35 0.43
N ASP A 543 -22.19 -4.40 -0.31
CA ASP A 543 -23.60 -4.44 -0.74
C ASP A 543 -23.91 -5.56 -1.74
N ARG A 544 -22.92 -6.00 -2.52
CA ARG A 544 -23.03 -7.07 -3.53
C ARG A 544 -21.82 -8.02 -3.46
N ASN A 545 -22.00 -9.23 -3.97
CA ASN A 545 -20.94 -10.22 -4.04
C ASN A 545 -20.09 -10.04 -5.30
N PRO A 546 -18.78 -9.70 -5.17
CA PRO A 546 -17.89 -9.50 -6.32
C PRO A 546 -17.74 -10.74 -7.21
N LEU A 547 -18.03 -11.94 -6.67
CA LEU A 547 -17.96 -13.20 -7.42
C LEU A 547 -19.22 -13.49 -8.24
N LYS A 548 -20.32 -12.73 -8.02
CA LYS A 548 -21.64 -12.97 -8.62
C LYS A 548 -22.10 -11.87 -9.57
N VAL A 549 -21.43 -10.72 -9.56
CA VAL A 549 -21.72 -9.60 -10.47
C VAL A 549 -20.94 -9.73 -11.78
N LYS A 550 -21.33 -9.00 -12.82
CA LYS A 550 -20.53 -8.87 -14.04
C LYS A 550 -19.27 -8.09 -13.74
N THR A 551 -18.21 -8.33 -14.52
CA THR A 551 -16.91 -7.66 -14.33
C THR A 551 -17.05 -6.14 -14.26
N ASP A 552 -17.82 -5.54 -15.17
CA ASP A 552 -17.97 -4.08 -15.25
C ASP A 552 -18.83 -3.48 -14.11
N GLU A 553 -19.50 -4.32 -13.32
CA GLU A 553 -20.26 -3.91 -12.14
C GLU A 553 -19.43 -3.93 -10.85
N ILE A 554 -18.22 -4.52 -10.88
CA ILE A 554 -17.35 -4.62 -9.70
C ILE A 554 -17.01 -3.24 -9.11
N PRO A 555 -16.65 -2.19 -9.90
CA PRO A 555 -16.33 -0.86 -9.35
C PRO A 555 -17.52 -0.15 -8.67
N GLU A 556 -18.73 -0.59 -8.98
CA GLU A 556 -19.95 -0.02 -8.39
C GLU A 556 -20.28 -0.58 -7.00
N ILE A 557 -19.66 -1.70 -6.61
CA ILE A 557 -19.85 -2.33 -5.30
C ILE A 557 -19.39 -1.36 -4.21
N LYS A 558 -20.21 -1.23 -3.16
CA LYS A 558 -19.93 -0.29 -2.08
C LYS A 558 -19.74 -0.99 -0.75
N VAL A 559 -18.72 -0.56 -0.02
CA VAL A 559 -18.52 -0.93 1.37
C VAL A 559 -19.70 -0.38 2.19
N GLN A 560 -20.33 -1.24 2.97
CA GLN A 560 -21.43 -0.90 3.84
C GLN A 560 -20.97 -0.75 5.29
N GLU A 561 -20.07 -1.62 5.73
CA GLU A 561 -19.52 -1.59 7.08
C GLU A 561 -18.10 -2.16 7.05
N THR A 562 -17.20 -1.52 7.81
CA THR A 562 -15.87 -2.05 8.11
C THR A 562 -15.76 -2.26 9.61
N ILE A 563 -15.26 -3.42 9.98
CA ILE A 563 -15.19 -3.88 11.36
C ILE A 563 -13.74 -4.23 11.66
N LYS A 564 -13.17 -3.59 12.67
CA LYS A 564 -11.82 -3.85 13.19
C LYS A 564 -11.94 -4.46 14.56
N GLU A 565 -11.36 -5.66 14.74
CA GLU A 565 -11.41 -6.37 16.02
C GLU A 565 -12.84 -6.50 16.59
N GLY A 566 -13.79 -6.82 15.71
CA GLY A 566 -15.22 -6.98 16.06
C GLY A 566 -15.98 -5.67 16.27
N LYS A 567 -15.33 -4.50 16.23
CA LYS A 567 -15.95 -3.18 16.41
C LYS A 567 -16.13 -2.49 15.06
N THR A 568 -17.30 -1.90 14.85
CA THR A 568 -17.56 -1.09 13.65
C THR A 568 -16.70 0.17 13.68
N VAL A 569 -15.84 0.35 12.67
CA VAL A 569 -14.98 1.53 12.48
C VAL A 569 -15.47 2.40 11.33
N PHE A 570 -16.27 1.85 10.43
CA PHE A 570 -16.97 2.59 9.38
C PHE A 570 -18.36 1.98 9.16
N LEU A 571 -19.36 2.82 9.03
CA LEU A 571 -20.74 2.44 8.66
C LEU A 571 -21.26 3.46 7.65
N LYS A 572 -21.61 2.97 6.46
CA LYS A 572 -22.20 3.81 5.42
C LYS A 572 -23.58 4.31 5.87
N LYS A 573 -23.73 5.62 5.88
CA LYS A 573 -24.99 6.32 6.22
C LYS A 573 -25.99 6.30 5.06
#